data_4c3985a1ea685f0c47f5476416d40d6b
#
_entry.id   4c3985a1ea685f0c47f5476416d40d6b
#
_cell.length_a   1.000
_cell.length_b   1.000
_cell.length_c   1.000
_cell.angle_alpha   90.00
_cell.angle_beta   90.00
_cell.angle_gamma   90.00
#
_symmetry.space_group_name_H-M   'P 1'
#
loop_
_entity.id
_entity.type
_entity.pdbx_description
1 polymer ?
#
loop_
_entity_poly.entity_id
_entity_poly.type
_entity_poly.pdbx_seq_one_letter_code
_entity_poly.pdbx_strand_id
1 'polypeptide(L)'
;MEEQIQDHVKWGITHYRQRMNWDCGLSCVLMCLNEDERQSLTNDVSKLCTEEGFGNSTWTIDLCYMIKHRFPHISFYYTTITLGVDPGYGSEKFYSAILRKDHERINQRFQMSDQNGVDIKKRSASTFELLSHVANKGVCIVLTNANLLICDICESQSCFGKNRKNLSCLGMKTSYQGHYVVMCGYKLKERKIIYRNPGYVDRECVTSFEIFDDARTSYGTDEDVIFVDLDVTLKNK
;
A
#
# COMPACT_ATOMS: atom_id res chain seq x y z
N MET A 1 -18.41 -18.22 -16.04
CA MET A 1 -17.16 -18.22 -16.84
C MET A 1 -16.04 -17.94 -15.86
N GLU A 2 -15.16 -18.90 -15.62
CA GLU A 2 -13.94 -18.65 -14.85
C GLU A 2 -13.07 -17.72 -15.69
N GLU A 3 -12.85 -16.50 -15.22
CA GLU A 3 -11.90 -15.57 -15.82
C GLU A 3 -10.51 -16.24 -15.75
N GLN A 4 -9.98 -16.62 -16.90
CA GLN A 4 -8.62 -17.15 -16.98
C GLN A 4 -7.64 -16.01 -16.64
N ILE A 5 -7.06 -16.08 -15.45
CA ILE A 5 -5.99 -15.17 -15.04
C ILE A 5 -4.76 -15.46 -15.91
N GLN A 6 -4.20 -14.43 -16.55
CA GLN A 6 -3.00 -14.54 -17.38
C GLN A 6 -1.80 -14.99 -16.54
N ASP A 7 -0.86 -15.73 -17.15
CA ASP A 7 0.35 -16.21 -16.45
C ASP A 7 1.28 -15.06 -16.00
N HIS A 8 1.29 -13.95 -16.72
CA HIS A 8 2.11 -12.78 -16.42
C HIS A 8 1.33 -11.51 -16.75
N VAL A 9 1.24 -10.62 -15.80
CA VAL A 9 0.65 -9.28 -15.94
C VAL A 9 1.56 -8.26 -15.32
N LYS A 10 1.70 -7.12 -15.97
CA LYS A 10 2.40 -5.95 -15.42
C LYS A 10 1.76 -4.66 -15.89
N TRP A 11 1.61 -3.70 -14.98
CA TRP A 11 1.16 -2.34 -15.28
C TRP A 11 2.36 -1.40 -15.36
N GLY A 12 2.43 -0.61 -16.42
CA GLY A 12 3.48 0.40 -16.65
C GLY A 12 3.23 1.66 -15.85
N ILE A 13 3.40 1.58 -14.53
CA ILE A 13 3.27 2.76 -13.65
C ILE A 13 4.61 3.46 -13.49
N THR A 14 4.58 4.79 -13.45
CA THR A 14 5.79 5.60 -13.21
C THR A 14 6.16 5.53 -11.73
N HIS A 15 7.42 5.22 -11.44
CA HIS A 15 7.91 5.19 -10.07
C HIS A 15 7.96 6.60 -9.47
N TYR A 16 7.57 6.71 -8.19
CA TYR A 16 7.74 7.93 -7.39
C TYR A 16 8.39 7.58 -6.06
N ARG A 17 9.58 8.16 -5.80
CA ARG A 17 10.31 7.92 -4.57
C ARG A 17 9.77 8.81 -3.45
N GLN A 18 9.53 8.22 -2.26
CA GLN A 18 9.16 8.98 -1.07
C GLN A 18 10.28 9.99 -0.70
N ARG A 19 9.88 11.14 -0.21
CA ARG A 19 10.78 12.23 0.19
C ARG A 19 11.01 12.27 1.69
N MET A 20 10.00 11.85 2.46
CA MET A 20 10.00 11.81 3.92
C MET A 20 9.89 10.36 4.40
N ASN A 21 10.07 10.16 5.68
CA ASN A 21 9.95 8.82 6.29
C ASN A 21 8.50 8.35 6.51
N TRP A 22 7.50 9.21 6.25
CA TRP A 22 6.08 8.97 6.48
C TRP A 22 5.21 9.03 5.21
N ASP A 23 5.71 9.54 4.10
CA ASP A 23 4.92 9.80 2.89
C ASP A 23 4.89 8.64 1.88
N CYS A 24 5.23 7.42 2.32
CA CYS A 24 5.21 6.23 1.46
C CYS A 24 3.82 5.99 0.84
N GLY A 25 2.74 6.16 1.61
CA GLY A 25 1.37 6.02 1.11
C GLY A 25 1.04 7.07 0.04
N LEU A 26 1.38 8.34 0.30
CA LEU A 26 1.21 9.42 -0.68
C LEU A 26 2.00 9.13 -1.96
N SER A 27 3.23 8.66 -1.82
CA SER A 27 4.07 8.29 -2.96
C SER A 27 3.48 7.13 -3.78
N CYS A 28 2.81 6.17 -3.13
CA CYS A 28 2.07 5.12 -3.84
C CYS A 28 0.88 5.68 -4.63
N VAL A 29 0.13 6.63 -4.08
CA VAL A 29 -0.95 7.31 -4.84
C VAL A 29 -0.37 8.05 -6.04
N LEU A 30 0.73 8.80 -5.87
CA LEU A 30 1.41 9.49 -6.98
C LEU A 30 1.83 8.55 -8.13
N MET A 31 2.15 7.29 -7.84
CA MET A 31 2.45 6.30 -8.89
C MET A 31 1.21 5.89 -9.70
N CYS A 32 0.00 6.08 -9.16
CA CYS A 32 -1.25 5.77 -9.85
C CYS A 32 -1.79 6.94 -10.70
N LEU A 33 -1.19 8.13 -10.59
CA LEU A 33 -1.63 9.34 -11.28
C LEU A 33 -0.91 9.52 -12.63
N ASN A 34 -1.55 10.26 -13.54
CA ASN A 34 -0.88 10.77 -14.74
C ASN A 34 0.14 11.86 -14.38
N GLU A 35 0.93 12.31 -15.34
CA GLU A 35 2.04 13.25 -15.08
C GLU A 35 1.54 14.61 -14.60
N ASP A 36 0.49 15.16 -15.23
CA ASP A 36 -0.05 16.49 -14.90
C ASP A 36 -0.63 16.51 -13.48
N GLU A 37 -1.37 15.47 -13.12
CA GLU A 37 -1.94 15.30 -11.79
C GLU A 37 -0.85 15.15 -10.72
N ARG A 38 0.18 14.35 -11.03
CA ARG A 38 1.33 14.14 -10.16
C ARG A 38 2.07 15.45 -9.91
N GLN A 39 2.32 16.23 -10.96
CA GLN A 39 2.99 17.52 -10.86
C GLN A 39 2.15 18.52 -10.06
N SER A 40 0.84 18.59 -10.30
CA SER A 40 -0.07 19.44 -9.56
C SER A 40 -0.04 19.11 -8.06
N LEU A 41 -0.12 17.82 -7.70
CA LEU A 41 -0.10 17.40 -6.30
C LEU A 41 1.24 17.65 -5.62
N THR A 42 2.36 17.46 -6.34
CA THR A 42 3.70 17.65 -5.78
C THR A 42 4.08 19.10 -5.56
N ASN A 43 3.49 20.03 -6.33
CA ASN A 43 3.71 21.46 -6.14
C ASN A 43 3.07 22.00 -4.85
N ASP A 44 1.99 21.38 -4.38
CA ASP A 44 1.17 21.84 -3.26
C ASP A 44 1.13 20.87 -2.07
N VAL A 45 2.15 20.02 -1.89
CA VAL A 45 2.17 18.99 -0.82
C VAL A 45 1.89 19.56 0.57
N SER A 46 2.45 20.75 0.90
CA SER A 46 2.22 21.38 2.21
C SER A 46 0.77 21.78 2.40
N LYS A 47 0.12 22.31 1.37
CA LYS A 47 -1.30 22.66 1.37
C LYS A 47 -2.16 21.40 1.49
N LEU A 48 -1.85 20.37 0.68
CA LEU A 48 -2.49 19.06 0.75
C LEU A 48 -2.44 18.48 2.17
N CYS A 49 -1.26 18.45 2.79
CA CYS A 49 -1.09 17.93 4.14
C CYS A 49 -1.95 18.69 5.17
N THR A 50 -2.09 20.00 5.01
CA THR A 50 -2.93 20.82 5.88
C THR A 50 -4.43 20.52 5.66
N GLU A 51 -4.88 20.47 4.42
CA GLU A 51 -6.28 20.26 4.06
C GLU A 51 -6.77 18.84 4.40
N GLU A 52 -5.93 17.82 4.16
CA GLU A 52 -6.24 16.44 4.46
C GLU A 52 -5.88 16.02 5.91
N GLY A 53 -5.28 16.92 6.68
CA GLY A 53 -4.88 16.64 8.05
C GLY A 53 -3.73 15.65 8.17
N PHE A 54 -2.93 15.48 7.11
CA PHE A 54 -1.71 14.67 7.17
C PHE A 54 -0.69 15.37 8.08
N GLY A 55 -0.20 14.63 9.06
CA GLY A 55 0.89 15.08 9.90
C GLY A 55 2.20 14.42 9.49
N ASN A 56 2.80 13.70 10.44
CA ASN A 56 3.97 12.86 10.19
C ASN A 56 3.56 11.39 9.96
N SER A 57 2.31 11.14 9.56
CA SER A 57 1.75 9.82 9.29
C SER A 57 0.63 9.94 8.25
N THR A 58 0.46 8.89 7.45
CA THR A 58 -0.67 8.72 6.55
C THR A 58 -1.35 7.41 6.86
N TRP A 59 -2.68 7.45 7.05
CA TRP A 59 -3.50 6.27 7.24
C TRP A 59 -4.14 5.88 5.91
N THR A 60 -4.47 4.61 5.73
CA THR A 60 -5.08 4.14 4.48
C THR A 60 -6.38 4.88 4.17
N ILE A 61 -7.21 5.13 5.19
CA ILE A 61 -8.44 5.91 5.03
C ILE A 61 -8.16 7.36 4.59
N ASP A 62 -7.07 7.97 5.05
CA ASP A 62 -6.67 9.32 4.63
C ASP A 62 -6.34 9.37 3.14
N LEU A 63 -5.62 8.34 2.64
CA LEU A 63 -5.32 8.20 1.21
C LEU A 63 -6.59 8.04 0.39
N CYS A 64 -7.56 7.26 0.87
CA CYS A 64 -8.85 7.06 0.21
C CYS A 64 -9.64 8.38 0.08
N TYR A 65 -9.71 9.17 1.15
CA TYR A 65 -10.35 10.49 1.12
C TYR A 65 -9.63 11.44 0.16
N MET A 66 -8.32 11.48 0.19
CA MET A 66 -7.53 12.29 -0.74
C MET A 66 -7.79 11.91 -2.21
N ILE A 67 -7.79 10.60 -2.53
CA ILE A 67 -8.09 10.12 -3.89
C ILE A 67 -9.50 10.58 -4.28
N LYS A 68 -10.49 10.38 -3.41
CA LYS A 68 -11.88 10.72 -3.68
C LYS A 68 -12.09 12.21 -3.93
N HIS A 69 -11.46 13.07 -3.13
CA HIS A 69 -11.62 14.52 -3.22
C HIS A 69 -10.88 15.13 -4.39
N ARG A 70 -9.64 14.67 -4.64
CA ARG A 70 -8.74 15.30 -5.62
C ARG A 70 -8.84 14.67 -7.00
N PHE A 71 -9.17 13.38 -7.08
CA PHE A 71 -9.19 12.59 -8.30
C PHE A 71 -10.49 11.80 -8.42
N PRO A 72 -11.67 12.49 -8.47
CA PRO A 72 -12.98 11.83 -8.45
C PRO A 72 -13.24 10.91 -9.66
N HIS A 73 -12.44 11.02 -10.71
CA HIS A 73 -12.49 10.14 -11.88
C HIS A 73 -11.78 8.79 -11.65
N ILE A 74 -10.93 8.67 -10.62
CA ILE A 74 -10.29 7.41 -10.27
C ILE A 74 -11.28 6.54 -9.50
N SER A 75 -11.61 5.39 -10.08
CA SER A 75 -12.36 4.35 -9.40
C SER A 75 -11.46 3.58 -8.45
N PHE A 76 -11.92 3.38 -7.21
CA PHE A 76 -11.21 2.56 -6.25
C PHE A 76 -12.19 2.02 -5.18
N TYR A 77 -11.77 0.96 -4.47
CA TYR A 77 -12.37 0.54 -3.22
C TYR A 77 -11.29 0.12 -2.22
N TYR A 78 -11.63 0.16 -0.95
CA TYR A 78 -10.72 -0.13 0.15
C TYR A 78 -11.19 -1.35 0.96
N THR A 79 -10.29 -2.28 1.27
CA THR A 79 -10.54 -3.40 2.16
C THR A 79 -9.68 -3.30 3.41
N THR A 80 -10.28 -3.61 4.57
CA THR A 80 -9.62 -3.62 5.88
C THR A 80 -10.33 -4.58 6.82
N ILE A 81 -9.64 -5.14 7.79
CA ILE A 81 -10.27 -5.96 8.84
C ILE A 81 -10.72 -5.12 10.04
N THR A 82 -10.22 -3.87 10.17
CA THR A 82 -10.50 -2.96 11.29
C THR A 82 -11.11 -1.65 10.79
N LEU A 83 -12.27 -1.24 11.33
CA LEU A 83 -12.85 0.08 11.09
C LEU A 83 -12.49 1.02 12.25
N GLY A 84 -11.63 1.98 11.99
CA GLY A 84 -11.11 2.89 13.01
C GLY A 84 -9.71 2.52 13.47
N VAL A 85 -9.32 3.05 14.62
CA VAL A 85 -8.02 2.78 15.22
C VAL A 85 -8.16 1.63 16.21
N ASP A 86 -7.38 0.55 16.03
CA ASP A 86 -7.37 -0.56 16.97
C ASP A 86 -6.81 -0.10 18.34
N PRO A 87 -7.58 -0.22 19.43
CA PRO A 87 -7.11 0.11 20.78
C PRO A 87 -5.85 -0.64 21.19
N GLY A 88 -5.61 -1.84 20.64
CA GLY A 88 -4.42 -2.66 20.90
C GLY A 88 -3.12 -1.97 20.51
N TYR A 89 -3.14 -1.07 19.54
CA TYR A 89 -1.94 -0.31 19.12
C TYR A 89 -1.45 0.69 20.18
N GLY A 90 -2.27 1.06 21.16
CA GLY A 90 -1.89 1.97 22.25
C GLY A 90 -0.76 1.46 23.13
N SER A 91 -0.49 0.15 23.13
CA SER A 91 0.62 -0.48 23.87
C SER A 91 1.98 -0.36 23.14
N GLU A 92 1.98 -0.07 21.84
CA GLU A 92 3.18 0.11 21.04
C GLU A 92 3.69 1.55 21.17
N LYS A 93 4.87 1.75 21.75
CA LYS A 93 5.47 3.08 22.00
C LYS A 93 5.55 3.97 20.74
N PHE A 94 5.73 3.36 19.57
CA PHE A 94 5.80 4.07 18.28
C PHE A 94 4.43 4.69 17.92
N TYR A 95 3.33 4.00 18.18
CA TYR A 95 1.99 4.47 17.83
C TYR A 95 1.36 5.40 18.87
N SER A 96 1.74 5.33 20.13
CA SER A 96 1.04 6.04 21.22
C SER A 96 0.99 7.56 21.07
N ALA A 97 1.99 8.19 20.45
CA ALA A 97 2.01 9.63 20.20
C ALA A 97 1.21 10.00 18.92
N ILE A 98 1.31 9.18 17.87
CA ILE A 98 0.60 9.36 16.59
C ILE A 98 -0.90 9.09 16.80
N LEU A 99 -1.25 8.01 17.48
CA LEU A 99 -2.62 7.60 17.76
C LEU A 99 -3.43 8.68 18.48
N ARG A 100 -2.87 9.32 19.51
CA ARG A 100 -3.59 10.38 20.24
C ARG A 100 -3.97 11.57 19.37
N LYS A 101 -3.17 11.91 18.37
CA LYS A 101 -3.41 13.05 17.49
C LYS A 101 -4.39 12.71 16.37
N ASP A 102 -4.31 11.50 15.82
CA ASP A 102 -5.04 11.11 14.62
C ASP A 102 -6.34 10.35 14.93
N HIS A 103 -6.50 9.81 16.15
CA HIS A 103 -7.60 8.91 16.52
C HIS A 103 -9.00 9.47 16.21
N GLU A 104 -9.27 10.73 16.57
CA GLU A 104 -10.57 11.34 16.35
C GLU A 104 -10.85 11.52 14.86
N ARG A 105 -9.88 12.05 14.12
CA ARG A 105 -9.97 12.25 12.66
C ARG A 105 -10.19 10.94 11.92
N ILE A 106 -9.42 9.90 12.26
CA ILE A 106 -9.52 8.58 11.62
C ILE A 106 -10.87 7.94 11.88
N ASN A 107 -11.34 7.91 13.12
CA ASN A 107 -12.64 7.37 13.47
C ASN A 107 -13.78 8.13 12.77
N GLN A 108 -13.72 9.45 12.72
CA GLN A 108 -14.69 10.26 12.00
C GLN A 108 -14.71 9.94 10.51
N ARG A 109 -13.55 9.77 9.85
CA ARG A 109 -13.46 9.38 8.45
C ARG A 109 -14.11 8.02 8.18
N PHE A 110 -13.88 7.03 9.04
CA PHE A 110 -14.55 5.73 8.92
C PHE A 110 -16.08 5.85 9.08
N GLN A 111 -16.55 6.61 10.05
CA GLN A 111 -18.00 6.82 10.29
C GLN A 111 -18.69 7.54 9.12
N MET A 112 -17.99 8.45 8.48
CA MET A 112 -18.54 9.29 7.41
C MET A 112 -18.21 8.76 6.00
N SER A 113 -17.59 7.60 5.88
CA SER A 113 -17.09 7.08 4.60
C SER A 113 -18.17 6.94 3.53
N ASP A 114 -19.32 6.35 3.87
CA ASP A 114 -20.44 6.17 2.95
C ASP A 114 -20.99 7.52 2.45
N GLN A 115 -21.13 8.49 3.35
CA GLN A 115 -21.62 9.84 3.02
C GLN A 115 -20.66 10.60 2.10
N ASN A 116 -19.34 10.33 2.23
CA ASN A 116 -18.31 10.91 1.39
C ASN A 116 -17.98 10.05 0.16
N GLY A 117 -18.74 8.98 -0.08
CA GLY A 117 -18.57 8.10 -1.24
C GLY A 117 -17.25 7.35 -1.27
N VAL A 118 -16.69 7.03 -0.12
CA VAL A 118 -15.51 6.16 0.02
C VAL A 118 -15.98 4.74 0.27
N ASP A 119 -15.83 3.87 -0.73
CA ASP A 119 -16.26 2.44 -0.66
C ASP A 119 -15.27 1.65 0.21
N ILE A 120 -15.69 1.29 1.42
CA ILE A 120 -14.91 0.49 2.37
C ILE A 120 -15.58 -0.86 2.58
N LYS A 121 -14.81 -1.93 2.44
CA LYS A 121 -15.26 -3.30 2.69
C LYS A 121 -14.53 -3.86 3.90
N LYS A 122 -15.26 -4.07 5.01
CA LYS A 122 -14.70 -4.66 6.24
C LYS A 122 -14.51 -6.16 6.05
N ARG A 123 -13.37 -6.54 5.49
CA ARG A 123 -12.96 -7.94 5.30
C ARG A 123 -11.50 -8.04 4.88
N SER A 124 -10.90 -9.18 5.05
CA SER A 124 -9.64 -9.53 4.40
C SER A 124 -9.82 -9.65 2.89
N ALA A 125 -8.81 -9.25 2.12
CA ALA A 125 -8.70 -9.55 0.70
C ALA A 125 -7.82 -10.77 0.48
N SER A 126 -8.28 -11.72 -0.34
CA SER A 126 -7.46 -12.88 -0.68
C SER A 126 -6.38 -12.53 -1.70
N THR A 127 -5.28 -13.30 -1.71
CA THR A 127 -4.25 -13.20 -2.77
C THR A 127 -4.85 -13.35 -4.15
N PHE A 128 -5.82 -14.26 -4.33
CA PHE A 128 -6.52 -14.43 -5.61
C PHE A 128 -7.26 -13.15 -6.03
N GLU A 129 -7.89 -12.44 -5.09
CA GLU A 129 -8.57 -11.16 -5.38
C GLU A 129 -7.58 -10.08 -5.84
N LEU A 130 -6.41 -9.97 -5.18
CA LEU A 130 -5.36 -9.06 -5.61
C LEU A 130 -4.89 -9.40 -7.04
N LEU A 131 -4.62 -10.68 -7.32
CA LEU A 131 -4.21 -11.15 -8.65
C LEU A 131 -5.29 -10.87 -9.70
N SER A 132 -6.57 -11.15 -9.40
CA SER A 132 -7.69 -10.90 -10.32
C SER A 132 -7.85 -9.40 -10.62
N HIS A 133 -7.75 -8.53 -9.60
CA HIS A 133 -7.79 -7.09 -9.81
C HIS A 133 -6.63 -6.61 -10.69
N VAL A 134 -5.41 -7.04 -10.38
CA VAL A 134 -4.22 -6.68 -11.17
C VAL A 134 -4.30 -7.27 -12.58
N ALA A 135 -4.92 -8.44 -12.75
CA ALA A 135 -5.15 -9.01 -14.07
C ALA A 135 -6.08 -8.17 -14.96
N ASN A 136 -7.10 -7.54 -14.38
CA ASN A 136 -8.24 -7.04 -15.16
C ASN A 136 -8.48 -5.54 -15.05
N LYS A 137 -8.08 -4.89 -13.93
CA LYS A 137 -8.55 -3.54 -13.61
C LYS A 137 -7.45 -2.52 -13.35
N GLY A 138 -6.37 -2.89 -12.65
CA GLY A 138 -5.38 -1.89 -12.28
C GLY A 138 -4.35 -2.40 -11.26
N VAL A 139 -4.06 -1.61 -10.26
CA VAL A 139 -3.03 -1.89 -9.25
C VAL A 139 -3.62 -1.92 -7.84
N CYS A 140 -2.85 -2.45 -6.89
CA CYS A 140 -3.23 -2.41 -5.47
C CYS A 140 -2.18 -1.61 -4.68
N ILE A 141 -2.63 -0.61 -3.91
CA ILE A 141 -1.79 0.02 -2.88
C ILE A 141 -1.98 -0.81 -1.62
N VAL A 142 -0.90 -1.37 -1.10
CA VAL A 142 -0.95 -2.36 -0.02
C VAL A 142 -0.11 -1.91 1.16
N LEU A 143 -0.70 -1.88 2.35
CA LEU A 143 0.03 -1.67 3.60
C LEU A 143 0.70 -2.99 4.01
N THR A 144 1.99 -2.93 4.24
CA THR A 144 2.82 -4.09 4.59
C THR A 144 3.67 -3.82 5.83
N ASN A 145 4.14 -4.86 6.45
CA ASN A 145 5.23 -4.76 7.41
C ASN A 145 6.56 -4.80 6.65
N ALA A 146 7.27 -3.66 6.59
CA ALA A 146 8.53 -3.54 5.89
C ALA A 146 9.61 -4.55 6.36
N ASN A 147 9.53 -4.99 7.62
CA ASN A 147 10.48 -5.94 8.18
C ASN A 147 10.26 -7.39 7.69
N LEU A 148 9.07 -7.69 7.15
CA LEU A 148 8.72 -9.00 6.58
C LEU A 148 8.78 -9.00 5.05
N LEU A 149 8.64 -7.83 4.41
CA LEU A 149 8.65 -7.72 2.95
C LEU A 149 10.06 -7.82 2.37
N ILE A 150 10.45 -9.01 1.98
CA ILE A 150 11.76 -9.33 1.42
C ILE A 150 11.69 -9.30 -0.11
N CYS A 151 12.59 -8.53 -0.74
CA CYS A 151 12.68 -8.45 -2.20
C CYS A 151 13.83 -9.32 -2.72
N ASP A 152 13.53 -10.25 -3.63
CA ASP A 152 14.52 -11.16 -4.22
C ASP A 152 15.67 -10.43 -4.92
N ILE A 153 15.37 -9.30 -5.57
CA ILE A 153 16.36 -8.50 -6.31
C ILE A 153 17.20 -7.66 -5.37
N CYS A 154 16.57 -7.04 -4.35
CA CYS A 154 17.25 -6.13 -3.42
C CYS A 154 18.19 -6.87 -2.48
N GLU A 155 17.81 -8.05 -2.01
CA GLU A 155 18.67 -8.88 -1.16
C GLU A 155 19.88 -9.44 -1.89
N SER A 156 19.74 -9.78 -3.16
CA SER A 156 20.86 -10.29 -3.96
C SER A 156 21.95 -9.24 -4.17
N GLN A 157 21.64 -7.96 -4.05
CA GLN A 157 22.56 -6.84 -4.21
C GLN A 157 23.17 -6.34 -2.88
N SER A 158 22.63 -6.74 -1.73
CA SER A 158 23.13 -6.31 -0.43
C SER A 158 24.07 -7.37 0.15
N CYS A 159 25.34 -7.00 0.40
CA CYS A 159 26.31 -7.85 1.09
C CYS A 159 25.87 -8.27 2.51
N PHE A 160 24.84 -7.63 3.06
CA PHE A 160 24.26 -7.89 4.38
C PHE A 160 22.99 -8.76 4.35
N GLY A 161 22.45 -9.11 3.17
CA GLY A 161 21.17 -9.83 3.01
C GLY A 161 21.14 -11.27 3.49
N LYS A 162 22.31 -11.91 3.67
CA LYS A 162 22.39 -13.34 4.05
C LYS A 162 21.99 -13.65 5.50
N ASN A 163 21.90 -12.65 6.39
CA ASN A 163 21.63 -12.87 7.82
C ASN A 163 20.17 -12.63 8.25
N ARG A 164 19.29 -12.03 7.40
CA ARG A 164 17.90 -11.75 7.80
C ARG A 164 17.03 -13.00 7.88
N LYS A 165 17.24 -14.00 7.01
CA LYS A 165 16.51 -15.28 7.07
C LYS A 165 16.71 -16.05 8.38
N ASN A 166 17.81 -15.78 9.10
CA ASN A 166 18.12 -16.46 10.37
C ASN A 166 17.53 -15.74 11.60
N LEU A 167 17.07 -14.48 11.49
CA LEU A 167 16.48 -13.76 12.63
C LEU A 167 15.06 -14.26 12.97
N SER A 168 14.28 -14.66 11.99
CA SER A 168 12.94 -15.24 12.24
C SER A 168 13.02 -16.59 12.95
N CYS A 169 14.07 -17.37 12.68
CA CYS A 169 14.34 -18.65 13.36
C CYS A 169 14.79 -18.49 14.82
N LEU A 170 15.23 -17.30 15.23
CA LEU A 170 15.69 -17.00 16.59
C LEU A 170 14.59 -16.47 17.52
N GLY A 171 13.31 -16.44 17.07
CA GLY A 171 12.19 -15.98 17.90
C GLY A 171 12.23 -14.49 18.29
N MET A 172 13.08 -13.69 17.66
CA MET A 172 13.09 -12.24 17.88
C MET A 172 11.87 -11.63 17.17
N LYS A 173 10.91 -11.12 17.95
CA LYS A 173 9.81 -10.31 17.43
C LYS A 173 10.41 -9.09 16.75
N THR A 174 10.39 -9.09 15.40
CA THR A 174 10.69 -7.86 14.66
C THR A 174 9.57 -6.86 14.97
N SER A 175 9.93 -5.66 15.41
CA SER A 175 8.94 -4.60 15.64
C SER A 175 8.20 -4.32 14.33
N TYR A 176 6.89 -4.08 14.39
CA TYR A 176 6.12 -3.68 13.22
C TYR A 176 6.64 -2.35 12.65
N GLN A 177 6.75 -2.30 11.34
CA GLN A 177 7.06 -1.08 10.58
C GLN A 177 6.13 -1.00 9.38
N GLY A 178 5.08 -0.19 9.49
CA GLY A 178 4.13 0.04 8.41
C GLY A 178 4.78 0.70 7.21
N HIS A 179 4.53 0.15 6.01
CA HIS A 179 5.06 0.65 4.76
C HIS A 179 4.14 0.33 3.59
N TYR A 180 3.80 1.34 2.80
CA TYR A 180 2.98 1.15 1.60
C TYR A 180 3.84 0.82 0.39
N VAL A 181 3.32 -0.09 -0.43
CA VAL A 181 3.88 -0.45 -1.74
C VAL A 181 2.76 -0.54 -2.78
N VAL A 182 3.10 -0.44 -4.07
CA VAL A 182 2.14 -0.65 -5.16
C VAL A 182 2.39 -2.00 -5.81
N MET A 183 1.48 -2.95 -5.60
CA MET A 183 1.45 -4.20 -6.37
C MET A 183 0.98 -3.86 -7.79
N CYS A 184 1.88 -3.98 -8.77
CA CYS A 184 1.63 -3.59 -10.14
C CYS A 184 1.72 -4.76 -11.14
N GLY A 185 1.97 -5.97 -10.66
CA GLY A 185 2.04 -7.14 -11.52
C GLY A 185 2.27 -8.43 -10.75
N TYR A 186 2.31 -9.52 -11.51
CA TYR A 186 2.62 -10.85 -10.99
C TYR A 186 3.11 -11.78 -12.10
N LYS A 187 3.74 -12.89 -11.67
CA LYS A 187 4.10 -14.04 -12.50
C LYS A 187 3.51 -15.29 -11.85
N LEU A 188 2.38 -15.76 -12.39
CA LEU A 188 1.56 -16.80 -11.75
C LEU A 188 2.31 -18.12 -11.57
N LYS A 189 2.94 -18.63 -12.66
CA LYS A 189 3.70 -19.90 -12.62
C LYS A 189 4.90 -19.86 -11.70
N GLU A 190 5.57 -18.69 -11.59
CA GLU A 190 6.69 -18.49 -10.69
C GLU A 190 6.24 -18.20 -9.25
N ARG A 191 4.95 -18.01 -9.00
CA ARG A 191 4.35 -17.55 -7.72
C ARG A 191 5.03 -16.29 -7.21
N LYS A 192 5.20 -15.28 -8.08
CA LYS A 192 5.86 -14.01 -7.76
C LYS A 192 4.93 -12.82 -7.92
N ILE A 193 5.02 -11.89 -6.97
CA ILE A 193 4.43 -10.54 -7.01
C ILE A 193 5.48 -9.57 -7.53
N ILE A 194 5.05 -8.67 -8.43
CA ILE A 194 5.83 -7.52 -8.90
C ILE A 194 5.27 -6.27 -8.24
N TYR A 195 6.11 -5.47 -7.61
CA TYR A 195 5.67 -4.27 -6.92
C TYR A 195 6.67 -3.12 -7.03
N ARG A 196 6.18 -1.88 -6.86
CA ARG A 196 6.98 -0.67 -6.72
C ARG A 196 7.08 -0.29 -5.25
N ASN A 197 8.29 -0.04 -4.80
CA ASN A 197 8.57 0.33 -3.42
C ASN A 197 9.06 1.78 -3.37
N PRO A 198 8.29 2.73 -2.80
CA PRO A 198 8.65 4.15 -2.76
C PRO A 198 9.90 4.44 -1.93
N GLY A 199 10.30 3.54 -1.04
CA GLY A 199 11.53 3.69 -0.24
C GLY A 199 12.82 3.52 -1.03
N TYR A 200 12.76 3.02 -2.26
CA TYR A 200 13.94 2.78 -3.10
C TYR A 200 13.98 3.71 -4.32
N VAL A 201 15.10 3.65 -5.04
CA VAL A 201 15.23 4.27 -6.37
C VAL A 201 14.33 3.54 -7.38
N ASP A 202 14.10 4.14 -8.55
CA ASP A 202 13.25 3.56 -9.59
C ASP A 202 13.73 2.17 -10.01
N ARG A 203 13.04 1.15 -9.52
CA ARG A 203 13.24 -0.24 -9.87
C ARG A 203 12.00 -1.07 -9.57
N GLU A 204 11.87 -2.18 -10.24
CA GLU A 204 10.89 -3.20 -9.90
C GLU A 204 11.42 -4.05 -8.74
N CYS A 205 10.55 -4.32 -7.79
CA CYS A 205 10.78 -5.28 -6.73
C CYS A 205 9.96 -6.54 -7.00
N VAL A 206 10.52 -7.69 -6.63
CA VAL A 206 9.89 -9.00 -6.81
C VAL A 206 9.99 -9.78 -5.50
N THR A 207 8.91 -10.47 -5.13
CA THR A 207 8.87 -11.34 -3.96
C THR A 207 7.95 -12.54 -4.20
N SER A 208 8.00 -13.57 -3.37
CA SER A 208 7.05 -14.68 -3.47
C SER A 208 5.66 -14.29 -2.96
N PHE A 209 4.62 -15.04 -3.36
CA PHE A 209 3.26 -14.87 -2.87
C PHE A 209 3.21 -14.97 -1.35
N GLU A 210 3.90 -15.96 -0.79
CA GLU A 210 3.94 -16.25 0.64
C GLU A 210 4.54 -15.09 1.44
N ILE A 211 5.70 -14.56 1.01
CA ILE A 211 6.36 -13.43 1.67
C ILE A 211 5.48 -12.17 1.59
N PHE A 212 4.84 -11.95 0.44
CA PHE A 212 3.95 -10.81 0.28
C PHE A 212 2.72 -10.92 1.18
N ASP A 213 2.10 -12.12 1.25
CA ASP A 213 0.97 -12.38 2.13
C ASP A 213 1.35 -12.23 3.61
N ASP A 214 2.46 -12.82 4.04
CA ASP A 214 2.96 -12.68 5.41
C ASP A 214 3.18 -11.20 5.78
N ALA A 215 3.73 -10.41 4.85
CA ALA A 215 4.00 -8.99 5.09
C ALA A 215 2.71 -8.15 5.18
N ARG A 216 1.68 -8.41 4.34
CA ARG A 216 0.44 -7.63 4.30
C ARG A 216 -0.62 -8.07 5.32
N THR A 217 -0.55 -9.32 5.83
CA THR A 217 -1.50 -9.85 6.84
C THR A 217 -0.90 -9.86 8.25
N SER A 218 0.31 -9.30 8.41
CA SER A 218 0.95 -9.22 9.71
C SER A 218 0.23 -8.24 10.65
N TYR A 219 0.32 -8.49 11.95
CA TYR A 219 -0.21 -7.58 12.96
C TYR A 219 0.27 -6.13 12.72
N GLY A 220 -0.66 -5.19 12.75
CA GLY A 220 -0.43 -3.76 12.55
C GLY A 220 -0.72 -3.24 11.15
N THR A 221 -0.99 -4.12 10.16
CA THR A 221 -1.36 -3.71 8.81
C THR A 221 -2.87 -3.54 8.62
N ASP A 222 -3.69 -4.05 9.54
CA ASP A 222 -5.15 -4.16 9.39
C ASP A 222 -5.58 -4.82 8.05
N GLU A 223 -4.62 -5.49 7.38
CA GLU A 223 -4.75 -6.08 6.04
C GLU A 223 -5.25 -5.07 4.99
N ASP A 224 -4.80 -3.83 5.13
CA ASP A 224 -5.25 -2.69 4.34
C ASP A 224 -4.81 -2.78 2.88
N VAL A 225 -5.78 -2.72 1.97
CA VAL A 225 -5.56 -2.69 0.53
C VAL A 225 -6.50 -1.68 -0.14
N ILE A 226 -5.95 -0.75 -0.92
CA ILE A 226 -6.71 0.09 -1.85
C ILE A 226 -6.57 -0.52 -3.24
N PHE A 227 -7.67 -0.96 -3.82
CA PHE A 227 -7.77 -1.44 -5.19
C PHE A 227 -8.06 -0.27 -6.11
N VAL A 228 -7.12 0.07 -6.98
CA VAL A 228 -7.20 1.24 -7.86
C VAL A 228 -7.37 0.80 -9.31
N ASP A 229 -8.46 1.23 -9.96
CA ASP A 229 -8.69 0.98 -11.39
C ASP A 229 -7.82 1.95 -12.22
N LEU A 230 -7.13 1.43 -13.22
CA LEU A 230 -6.28 2.20 -14.14
C LEU A 230 -6.74 2.05 -15.58
N ASP A 231 -6.31 2.98 -16.43
CA ASP A 231 -6.53 2.88 -17.87
C ASP A 231 -5.79 1.64 -18.42
N VAL A 232 -6.52 0.77 -19.11
CA VAL A 232 -6.01 -0.48 -19.68
C VAL A 232 -4.86 -0.27 -20.69
N THR A 233 -4.68 0.94 -21.22
CA THR A 233 -3.55 1.28 -22.10
C THR A 233 -2.20 1.20 -21.39
N LEU A 234 -2.18 1.23 -20.06
CA LEU A 234 -0.98 1.10 -19.24
C LEU A 234 -0.60 -0.36 -18.94
N LYS A 235 -1.46 -1.32 -19.31
CA LYS A 235 -1.22 -2.73 -19.05
C LYS A 235 -0.19 -3.30 -20.02
N ASN A 236 0.74 -4.10 -19.49
CA ASN A 236 1.82 -4.80 -20.24
C ASN A 236 2.81 -3.85 -20.98
N LYS A 237 3.04 -2.67 -20.41
CA LYS A 237 4.11 -1.75 -20.83
C LYS A 237 5.41 -1.97 -20.08
#